data_0bf3f8716168158cd8a1c4611b0990ec
#
_entry.id   0bf3f8716168158cd8a1c4611b0990ec
#
_cell.length_a   1.000
_cell.length_b   1.000
_cell.length_c   1.000
_cell.angle_alpha   90.00
_cell.angle_beta   90.00
_cell.angle_gamma   90.00
#
_symmetry.space_group_name_H-M   'P 1'
#
loop_
_entity.id
_entity.type
_entity.pdbx_description
1 polymer ?
#
loop_
_entity_poly.entity_id
_entity_poly.type
_entity_poly.pdbx_seq_one_letter_code
_entity_poly.pdbx_strand_id
1 'polypeptide(L)'
;MPKCAGPFSMIAAHFRKEKPGLYSDCEVIYVDDLRSLLYRLKDQRSLTKEEWTALIAGRTPELAEELFSLARQERHTWYGHDIYIRGLIEFTNYCKNDCFYCGIRRSNRNASRYRLSKEDILSCCRLGYELGFRTFVLQGGEDGYFTDIRMTDLIESIKKQYPDCALTLSIGEKSYESYQAYYNAGADRYLLRHETFDSKHYAKLHPPSLTAGNRQECLWNLKRIGYQVGTGFMVGSPFQTPELLAEDMLFIQKLQPQMVGIGPFIPHHDTPFAKEPAGTLELTLFLLGLLRLMLPKVLLPATTALGTIHPKGRELGILAGANVVMPNLSPAKVRGDYLLYDNKICTNEEAAECRALLEKQMAAIGYQVVTARGDSKMQTHVLTFEETTSVNISHHF
;
A
#
# COMPACT_ATOMS: atom_id res chain seq x y z
N MET A 1 31.94 25.44 -12.03
CA MET A 1 30.97 24.35 -12.32
C MET A 1 30.27 24.01 -11.02
N PRO A 2 28.96 24.19 -10.89
CA PRO A 2 28.26 23.76 -9.66
C PRO A 2 28.26 22.23 -9.62
N LYS A 3 28.72 21.66 -8.52
CA LYS A 3 28.62 20.21 -8.25
C LYS A 3 27.13 19.83 -8.28
N CYS A 4 26.76 18.97 -9.21
CA CYS A 4 25.43 18.37 -9.20
C CYS A 4 25.21 17.74 -7.83
N ALA A 5 24.29 18.30 -7.04
CA ALA A 5 23.84 17.71 -5.80
C ALA A 5 23.26 16.32 -6.13
N GLY A 6 23.84 15.26 -5.59
CA GLY A 6 23.38 13.90 -5.81
C GLY A 6 21.93 13.72 -5.35
N PRO A 7 21.23 12.65 -5.78
CA PRO A 7 19.81 12.41 -5.48
C PRO A 7 19.47 12.44 -3.97
N PHE A 8 20.47 12.32 -3.11
CA PHE A 8 20.35 12.31 -1.65
C PHE A 8 20.13 13.70 -1.03
N SER A 9 20.61 14.79 -1.65
CA SER A 9 20.38 16.15 -1.15
C SER A 9 18.92 16.60 -1.27
N MET A 10 18.12 15.91 -2.09
CA MET A 10 16.71 16.24 -2.30
C MET A 10 15.81 15.81 -1.14
N ILE A 11 16.12 14.70 -0.47
CA ILE A 11 15.35 14.23 0.70
C ILE A 11 15.60 15.18 1.88
N ALA A 12 16.85 15.49 2.19
CA ALA A 12 17.24 16.39 3.28
C ALA A 12 16.65 17.81 3.14
N ALA A 13 16.53 18.32 1.91
CA ALA A 13 15.97 19.65 1.67
C ALA A 13 14.46 19.74 1.98
N HIS A 14 13.74 18.62 1.92
CA HIS A 14 12.28 18.58 2.15
C HIS A 14 11.95 18.55 3.64
N PHE A 15 12.71 17.79 4.43
CA PHE A 15 12.54 17.68 5.88
C PHE A 15 12.79 19.00 6.64
N ARG A 16 13.54 19.95 6.09
CA ARG A 16 13.87 21.23 6.74
C ARG A 16 12.74 22.27 6.76
N LYS A 17 11.64 22.04 6.08
CA LYS A 17 10.56 23.04 5.90
C LYS A 17 9.40 22.94 6.90
N GLU A 18 9.25 21.82 7.60
CA GLU A 18 8.19 21.63 8.59
C GLU A 18 8.72 21.88 10.01
N LYS A 19 8.13 22.82 10.74
CA LYS A 19 8.45 23.05 12.15
C LYS A 19 7.87 21.91 13.00
N PRO A 20 8.63 21.32 13.96
CA PRO A 20 8.07 20.36 14.88
C PRO A 20 6.98 21.02 15.73
N GLY A 21 5.77 20.46 15.72
CA GLY A 21 4.67 20.86 16.60
C GLY A 21 5.04 20.59 18.06
N LEU A 22 4.72 21.54 18.94
CA LEU A 22 4.90 21.46 20.39
C LEU A 22 4.19 20.21 20.96
N TYR A 23 4.96 19.32 21.57
CA TYR A 23 4.46 18.28 22.48
C TYR A 23 4.91 18.59 23.90
N SER A 24 3.92 18.66 24.82
CA SER A 24 4.11 18.81 26.25
C SER A 24 4.42 17.44 26.89
N ASP A 25 5.42 17.43 27.77
CA ASP A 25 5.67 16.42 28.81
C ASP A 25 5.70 14.93 28.41
N CYS A 26 6.65 14.54 27.56
CA CYS A 26 7.22 13.20 27.51
C CYS A 26 8.71 13.28 27.89
N GLU A 27 9.22 12.28 28.62
CA GLU A 27 10.65 12.13 28.91
C GLU A 27 11.46 12.42 27.65
N VAL A 28 12.47 13.28 27.77
CA VAL A 28 13.36 13.69 26.66
C VAL A 28 14.13 12.45 26.20
N ILE A 29 13.61 11.77 25.17
CA ILE A 29 14.34 10.69 24.52
C ILE A 29 15.45 11.33 23.70
N TYR A 30 16.70 11.05 24.05
CA TYR A 30 17.87 11.58 23.35
C TYR A 30 17.95 11.02 21.92
N VAL A 31 18.47 11.79 20.98
CA VAL A 31 18.65 11.40 19.55
C VAL A 31 19.47 10.10 19.44
N ASP A 32 20.44 9.89 20.34
CA ASP A 32 21.24 8.65 20.39
C ASP A 32 20.40 7.41 20.75
N ASP A 33 19.36 7.58 21.57
CA ASP A 33 18.40 6.52 21.90
C ASP A 33 17.56 6.14 20.67
N LEU A 34 17.08 7.13 19.91
CA LEU A 34 16.30 6.86 18.69
C LEU A 34 17.13 6.21 17.60
N ARG A 35 18.42 6.60 17.46
CA ARG A 35 19.35 5.93 16.54
C ARG A 35 19.58 4.47 16.96
N SER A 36 19.73 4.20 18.25
CA SER A 36 19.87 2.83 18.77
C SER A 36 18.63 1.98 18.45
N LEU A 37 17.41 2.56 18.48
CA LEU A 37 16.17 1.90 18.09
C LEU A 37 16.17 1.50 16.61
N LEU A 38 16.71 2.33 15.69
CA LEU A 38 16.83 1.95 14.27
C LEU A 38 17.72 0.71 14.07
N TYR A 39 18.87 0.65 14.74
CA TYR A 39 19.76 -0.52 14.64
C TYR A 39 19.13 -1.75 15.28
N ARG A 40 18.46 -1.60 16.42
CA ARG A 40 17.71 -2.69 17.04
C ARG A 40 16.59 -3.19 16.13
N LEU A 41 15.83 -2.31 15.50
CA LEU A 41 14.81 -2.69 14.51
C LEU A 41 15.44 -3.45 13.34
N LYS A 42 16.59 -2.99 12.83
CA LYS A 42 17.32 -3.68 11.77
C LYS A 42 17.75 -5.09 12.18
N ASP A 43 18.20 -5.29 13.41
CA ASP A 43 18.75 -6.56 13.86
C ASP A 43 17.66 -7.53 14.34
N GLN A 44 16.70 -7.04 15.13
CA GLN A 44 15.65 -7.85 15.78
C GLN A 44 14.34 -7.91 14.98
N ARG A 45 14.14 -7.00 14.01
CA ARG A 45 12.93 -6.91 13.17
C ARG A 45 11.66 -6.58 13.96
N SER A 46 11.79 -6.13 15.19
CA SER A 46 10.69 -5.83 16.09
C SER A 46 11.05 -4.73 17.09
N LEU A 47 10.03 -3.99 17.51
CA LEU A 47 10.09 -3.00 18.60
C LEU A 47 8.82 -3.15 19.45
N THR A 48 8.85 -2.66 20.71
CA THR A 48 7.65 -2.53 21.54
C THR A 48 6.76 -1.37 21.06
N LYS A 49 5.55 -1.26 21.58
CA LYS A 49 4.65 -0.15 21.25
C LYS A 49 5.26 1.21 21.59
N GLU A 50 5.85 1.31 22.77
CA GLU A 50 6.49 2.53 23.28
C GLU A 50 7.66 2.93 22.39
N GLU A 51 8.48 1.97 21.97
CA GLU A 51 9.63 2.20 21.09
C GLU A 51 9.19 2.61 19.68
N TRP A 52 8.16 1.99 19.13
CA TRP A 52 7.55 2.42 17.87
C TRP A 52 7.03 3.85 17.97
N THR A 53 6.29 4.16 19.05
CA THR A 53 5.74 5.50 19.29
C THR A 53 6.86 6.54 19.38
N ALA A 54 7.89 6.26 20.18
CA ALA A 54 9.04 7.13 20.35
C ALA A 54 9.76 7.40 19.02
N LEU A 55 10.02 6.34 18.24
CA LEU A 55 10.72 6.45 16.96
C LEU A 55 9.92 7.24 15.92
N ILE A 56 8.59 7.03 15.86
CA ILE A 56 7.71 7.76 14.95
C ILE A 56 7.54 9.22 15.37
N ALA A 57 7.35 9.49 16.66
CA ALA A 57 7.17 10.84 17.17
C ALA A 57 8.46 11.67 17.13
N GLY A 58 9.60 11.04 17.46
CA GLY A 58 10.91 11.70 17.55
C GLY A 58 11.71 11.75 16.24
N ARG A 59 11.09 11.48 15.10
CA ARG A 59 11.77 11.50 13.80
C ARG A 59 12.35 12.88 13.48
N THR A 60 13.58 12.89 13.00
CA THR A 60 14.28 14.09 12.53
C THR A 60 14.79 13.87 11.10
N PRO A 61 15.18 14.94 10.36
CA PRO A 61 15.79 14.81 9.05
C PRO A 61 17.03 13.91 9.04
N GLU A 62 17.88 14.03 10.04
CA GLU A 62 19.13 13.28 10.18
C GLU A 62 18.85 11.79 10.42
N LEU A 63 17.90 11.50 11.32
CA LEU A 63 17.45 10.13 11.60
C LEU A 63 16.82 9.49 10.35
N ALA A 64 16.05 10.26 9.58
CA ALA A 64 15.43 9.79 8.33
C ALA A 64 16.47 9.47 7.25
N GLU A 65 17.52 10.27 7.08
CA GLU A 65 18.61 9.99 6.14
C GLU A 65 19.31 8.66 6.48
N GLU A 66 19.60 8.44 7.76
CA GLU A 66 20.20 7.19 8.23
C GLU A 66 19.26 6.00 8.01
N LEU A 67 17.98 6.13 8.38
CA LEU A 67 16.94 5.13 8.11
C LEU A 67 16.88 4.75 6.62
N PHE A 68 16.82 5.75 5.72
CA PHE A 68 16.74 5.48 4.27
C PHE A 68 18.01 4.82 3.74
N SER A 69 19.19 5.12 4.30
CA SER A 69 20.42 4.42 3.96
C SER A 69 20.34 2.94 4.34
N LEU A 70 19.92 2.63 5.56
CA LEU A 70 19.73 1.27 6.05
C LEU A 70 18.64 0.52 5.25
N ALA A 71 17.51 1.18 4.97
CA ALA A 71 16.42 0.59 4.20
C ALA A 71 16.83 0.25 2.76
N ARG A 72 17.64 1.09 2.11
CA ARG A 72 18.21 0.78 0.77
C ARG A 72 19.15 -0.42 0.82
N GLN A 73 20.02 -0.52 1.83
CA GLN A 73 20.91 -1.68 2.01
C GLN A 73 20.11 -2.97 2.14
N GLU A 74 19.09 -2.99 3.01
CA GLU A 74 18.20 -4.15 3.18
C GLU A 74 17.48 -4.50 1.88
N ARG A 75 16.95 -3.51 1.17
CA ARG A 75 16.29 -3.72 -0.11
C ARG A 75 17.25 -4.28 -1.15
N HIS A 76 18.48 -3.75 -1.27
CA HIS A 76 19.47 -4.22 -2.23
C HIS A 76 19.90 -5.68 -1.96
N THR A 77 19.99 -6.08 -0.70
CA THR A 77 20.30 -7.47 -0.33
C THR A 77 19.27 -8.45 -0.92
N TRP A 78 17.98 -8.09 -0.95
CA TRP A 78 16.93 -9.01 -1.38
C TRP A 78 16.47 -8.79 -2.82
N TYR A 79 16.46 -7.57 -3.31
CA TYR A 79 15.84 -7.19 -4.57
C TYR A 79 16.80 -6.48 -5.54
N GLY A 80 18.05 -6.24 -5.15
CA GLY A 80 19.01 -5.51 -5.98
C GLY A 80 18.49 -4.13 -6.38
N HIS A 81 18.65 -3.79 -7.65
CA HIS A 81 18.17 -2.54 -8.25
C HIS A 81 16.83 -2.69 -8.98
N ASP A 82 16.16 -3.84 -8.86
CA ASP A 82 14.94 -4.15 -9.58
C ASP A 82 13.72 -3.43 -8.99
N ILE A 83 12.92 -2.85 -9.88
CA ILE A 83 11.60 -2.29 -9.61
C ILE A 83 10.57 -3.13 -10.32
N TYR A 84 9.67 -3.75 -9.54
CA TYR A 84 8.57 -4.51 -10.08
C TYR A 84 7.42 -3.60 -10.47
N ILE A 85 6.87 -3.82 -11.67
CA ILE A 85 5.68 -3.12 -12.14
C ILE A 85 4.46 -4.03 -12.04
N ARG A 86 3.34 -3.44 -11.61
CA ARG A 86 2.05 -4.12 -11.54
C ARG A 86 1.02 -3.34 -12.34
N GLY A 87 0.40 -3.99 -13.30
CA GLY A 87 -0.64 -3.40 -14.13
C GLY A 87 -1.94 -3.24 -13.32
N LEU A 88 -2.27 -2.01 -12.94
CA LEU A 88 -3.47 -1.70 -12.20
C LEU A 88 -4.66 -1.59 -13.15
N ILE A 89 -5.72 -2.37 -12.93
CA ILE A 89 -6.98 -2.33 -13.66
C ILE A 89 -8.09 -1.97 -12.67
N GLU A 90 -8.52 -0.71 -12.69
CA GLU A 90 -9.62 -0.17 -11.89
C GLU A 90 -10.92 -0.50 -12.64
N PHE A 91 -11.52 -1.66 -12.36
CA PHE A 91 -12.57 -2.21 -13.23
C PHE A 91 -13.99 -1.81 -12.85
N THR A 92 -14.19 -1.27 -11.64
CA THR A 92 -15.48 -0.71 -11.20
C THR A 92 -15.27 0.33 -10.11
N ASN A 93 -16.02 1.42 -10.15
CA ASN A 93 -16.08 2.42 -9.09
C ASN A 93 -17.40 2.38 -8.31
N TYR A 94 -18.26 1.39 -8.53
CA TYR A 94 -19.37 1.12 -7.63
C TYR A 94 -18.87 0.53 -6.32
N CYS A 95 -19.40 1.01 -5.20
CA CYS A 95 -19.06 0.49 -3.88
C CYS A 95 -20.32 0.47 -2.99
N LYS A 96 -20.54 -0.63 -2.26
CA LYS A 96 -21.62 -0.73 -1.28
C LYS A 96 -21.32 0.04 0.01
N ASN A 97 -20.04 0.33 0.28
CA ASN A 97 -19.56 0.96 1.50
C ASN A 97 -19.61 2.49 1.43
N ASP A 98 -19.58 3.10 2.59
CA ASP A 98 -19.71 4.57 2.73
C ASP A 98 -18.57 5.16 3.58
N CYS A 99 -17.34 4.68 3.38
CA CYS A 99 -16.15 5.16 4.08
C CYS A 99 -16.01 6.69 3.97
N PHE A 100 -15.68 7.36 5.08
CA PHE A 100 -15.78 8.82 5.17
C PHE A 100 -14.69 9.58 4.40
N TYR A 101 -13.67 8.86 3.92
CA TYR A 101 -12.52 9.42 3.17
C TYR A 101 -12.55 9.13 1.67
N CYS A 102 -13.42 8.25 1.19
CA CYS A 102 -13.31 7.66 -0.15
C CYS A 102 -14.24 8.34 -1.17
N GLY A 103 -13.69 8.86 -2.25
CA GLY A 103 -14.48 9.54 -3.30
C GLY A 103 -15.45 8.62 -4.05
N ILE A 104 -15.21 7.30 -4.10
CA ILE A 104 -16.16 6.35 -4.70
C ILE A 104 -17.15 5.75 -3.68
N ARG A 105 -17.29 6.35 -2.50
CA ARG A 105 -18.27 5.95 -1.49
C ARG A 105 -19.69 5.91 -2.04
N ARG A 106 -20.54 5.05 -1.47
CA ARG A 106 -21.92 4.84 -1.95
C ARG A 106 -22.74 6.14 -2.01
N SER A 107 -22.62 6.99 -1.00
CA SER A 107 -23.38 8.24 -0.89
C SER A 107 -22.89 9.35 -1.82
N ASN A 108 -21.72 9.21 -2.47
CA ASN A 108 -21.27 10.20 -3.42
C ASN A 108 -22.09 10.09 -4.72
N ARG A 109 -23.04 11.01 -4.88
CA ARG A 109 -23.94 11.11 -6.05
C ARG A 109 -23.29 11.82 -7.23
N ASN A 110 -22.19 12.54 -7.02
CA ASN A 110 -21.47 13.25 -8.06
C ASN A 110 -20.49 12.34 -8.82
N ALA A 111 -20.16 11.17 -8.28
CA ALA A 111 -19.28 10.23 -8.94
C ALA A 111 -19.91 9.62 -10.19
N SER A 112 -19.29 9.81 -11.34
CA SER A 112 -19.63 9.12 -12.59
C SER A 112 -19.31 7.63 -12.44
N ARG A 113 -20.34 6.78 -12.45
CA ARG A 113 -20.22 5.36 -12.13
C ARG A 113 -20.03 4.51 -13.38
N TYR A 114 -19.07 3.59 -13.34
CA TYR A 114 -18.80 2.66 -14.42
C TYR A 114 -18.48 1.26 -13.94
N ARG A 115 -18.61 0.29 -14.83
CA ARG A 115 -18.11 -1.07 -14.76
C ARG A 115 -17.47 -1.41 -16.09
N LEU A 116 -16.28 -1.98 -16.07
CA LEU A 116 -15.69 -2.58 -17.27
C LEU A 116 -16.34 -3.91 -17.55
N SER A 117 -16.52 -4.24 -18.81
CA SER A 117 -16.91 -5.60 -19.23
C SER A 117 -15.75 -6.58 -19.03
N LYS A 118 -16.03 -7.87 -19.09
CA LYS A 118 -14.99 -8.90 -19.08
C LYS A 118 -14.00 -8.70 -20.22
N GLU A 119 -14.50 -8.37 -21.39
CA GLU A 119 -13.75 -8.12 -22.62
C GLU A 119 -12.81 -6.90 -22.47
N ASP A 120 -13.30 -5.81 -21.87
CA ASP A 120 -12.48 -4.63 -21.55
C ASP A 120 -11.33 -5.00 -20.60
N ILE A 121 -11.60 -5.77 -19.53
CA ILE A 121 -10.59 -6.21 -18.57
C ILE A 121 -9.55 -7.11 -19.24
N LEU A 122 -9.97 -8.09 -20.05
CA LEU A 122 -9.06 -8.96 -20.80
C LEU A 122 -8.21 -8.16 -21.80
N SER A 123 -8.78 -7.13 -22.44
CA SER A 123 -8.03 -6.22 -23.31
C SER A 123 -6.96 -5.43 -22.55
N CYS A 124 -7.25 -4.97 -21.32
CA CYS A 124 -6.25 -4.35 -20.45
C CYS A 124 -5.13 -5.32 -20.08
N CYS A 125 -5.46 -6.59 -19.79
CA CYS A 125 -4.46 -7.63 -19.51
C CYS A 125 -3.57 -7.89 -20.72
N ARG A 126 -4.15 -7.98 -21.94
CA ARG A 126 -3.40 -8.15 -23.19
C ARG A 126 -2.42 -7.02 -23.41
N LEU A 127 -2.88 -5.76 -23.35
CA LEU A 127 -2.02 -4.59 -23.48
C LEU A 127 -0.91 -4.61 -22.44
N GLY A 128 -1.24 -4.90 -21.18
CA GLY A 128 -0.25 -5.00 -20.11
C GLY A 128 0.79 -6.09 -20.37
N TYR A 129 0.37 -7.26 -20.84
CA TYR A 129 1.28 -8.36 -21.15
C TYR A 129 2.28 -8.00 -22.29
N GLU A 130 1.79 -7.37 -23.36
CA GLU A 130 2.59 -6.85 -24.46
C GLU A 130 3.59 -5.78 -24.00
N LEU A 131 3.18 -4.93 -23.06
CA LEU A 131 4.04 -3.95 -22.40
C LEU A 131 4.97 -4.55 -21.33
N GLY A 132 5.05 -5.87 -21.16
CA GLY A 132 5.97 -6.54 -20.25
C GLY A 132 5.52 -6.59 -18.78
N PHE A 133 4.27 -6.31 -18.47
CA PHE A 133 3.73 -6.60 -17.14
C PHE A 133 3.54 -8.10 -16.95
N ARG A 134 3.89 -8.60 -15.76
CA ARG A 134 3.70 -10.01 -15.35
C ARG A 134 2.92 -10.10 -14.03
N THR A 135 2.27 -9.01 -13.64
CA THR A 135 1.30 -8.96 -12.54
C THR A 135 0.18 -8.02 -12.94
N PHE A 136 -1.06 -8.49 -12.83
CA PHE A 136 -2.26 -7.68 -12.94
C PHE A 136 -2.91 -7.50 -11.57
N VAL A 137 -3.41 -6.29 -11.31
CA VAL A 137 -4.14 -5.96 -10.08
C VAL A 137 -5.55 -5.54 -10.47
N LEU A 138 -6.54 -6.38 -10.17
CA LEU A 138 -7.95 -6.02 -10.30
C LEU A 138 -8.37 -5.26 -9.06
N GLN A 139 -8.60 -3.96 -9.21
CA GLN A 139 -9.02 -3.08 -8.14
C GLN A 139 -10.40 -2.52 -8.41
N GLY A 140 -11.25 -2.49 -7.39
CA GLY A 140 -12.59 -1.92 -7.47
C GLY A 140 -13.16 -1.58 -6.12
N GLY A 141 -14.29 -0.88 -6.11
CA GLY A 141 -15.14 -0.82 -4.93
C GLY A 141 -15.75 -2.20 -4.64
N GLU A 142 -16.37 -2.35 -3.47
CA GLU A 142 -17.14 -3.56 -3.14
C GLU A 142 -18.47 -3.57 -3.89
N ASP A 143 -18.43 -4.03 -5.13
CA ASP A 143 -19.53 -4.02 -6.08
C ASP A 143 -20.23 -5.38 -6.15
N GLY A 144 -21.50 -5.43 -5.75
CA GLY A 144 -22.31 -6.66 -5.78
C GLY A 144 -22.62 -7.19 -7.19
N TYR A 145 -22.37 -6.41 -8.24
CA TYR A 145 -22.50 -6.90 -9.61
C TYR A 145 -21.50 -8.02 -9.93
N PHE A 146 -20.29 -7.90 -9.40
CA PHE A 146 -19.26 -8.92 -9.54
C PHE A 146 -19.47 -10.01 -8.48
N THR A 147 -20.45 -10.87 -8.72
CA THR A 147 -20.73 -12.06 -7.91
C THR A 147 -19.54 -13.03 -7.96
N ASP A 148 -19.51 -14.02 -7.06
CA ASP A 148 -18.45 -15.02 -7.03
C ASP A 148 -18.32 -15.76 -8.36
N ILE A 149 -19.45 -16.10 -9.01
CA ILE A 149 -19.47 -16.75 -10.32
C ILE A 149 -18.79 -15.87 -11.39
N ARG A 150 -19.09 -14.57 -11.42
CA ARG A 150 -18.47 -13.65 -12.38
C ARG A 150 -16.99 -13.43 -12.10
N MET A 151 -16.63 -13.36 -10.83
CA MET A 151 -15.22 -13.16 -10.43
C MET A 151 -14.38 -14.40 -10.74
N THR A 152 -14.87 -15.61 -10.43
CA THR A 152 -14.15 -16.86 -10.75
C THR A 152 -13.97 -17.04 -12.25
N ASP A 153 -15.02 -16.83 -13.05
CA ASP A 153 -14.95 -16.88 -14.51
C ASP A 153 -13.95 -15.87 -15.10
N LEU A 154 -13.89 -14.66 -14.54
CA LEU A 154 -12.91 -13.64 -14.94
C LEU A 154 -11.48 -14.06 -14.59
N ILE A 155 -11.26 -14.52 -13.34
CA ILE A 155 -9.96 -14.99 -12.86
C ILE A 155 -9.44 -16.14 -13.71
N GLU A 156 -10.25 -17.16 -13.94
CA GLU A 156 -9.91 -18.33 -14.77
C GLU A 156 -9.57 -17.92 -16.21
N SER A 157 -10.34 -16.97 -16.77
CA SER A 157 -10.09 -16.46 -18.12
C SER A 157 -8.75 -15.74 -18.24
N ILE A 158 -8.38 -14.94 -17.25
CA ILE A 158 -7.07 -14.27 -17.19
C ILE A 158 -5.96 -15.29 -17.02
N LYS A 159 -6.09 -16.24 -16.08
CA LYS A 159 -5.06 -17.25 -15.80
C LYS A 159 -4.86 -18.22 -16.96
N LYS A 160 -5.91 -18.54 -17.70
CA LYS A 160 -5.82 -19.36 -18.91
C LYS A 160 -5.02 -18.66 -20.02
N GLN A 161 -5.20 -17.35 -20.19
CA GLN A 161 -4.50 -16.59 -21.23
C GLN A 161 -3.07 -16.21 -20.83
N TYR A 162 -2.82 -15.95 -19.52
CA TYR A 162 -1.55 -15.46 -18.99
C TYR A 162 -1.12 -16.28 -17.76
N PRO A 163 -0.79 -17.58 -17.92
CA PRO A 163 -0.48 -18.48 -16.80
C PRO A 163 0.80 -18.08 -16.06
N ASP A 164 1.72 -17.39 -16.72
CA ASP A 164 2.96 -16.85 -16.16
C ASP A 164 2.79 -15.53 -15.38
N CYS A 165 1.59 -14.93 -15.44
CA CYS A 165 1.28 -13.72 -14.70
C CYS A 165 0.70 -14.01 -13.32
N ALA A 166 1.05 -13.17 -12.34
CA ALA A 166 0.36 -13.13 -11.07
C ALA A 166 -0.91 -12.27 -11.16
N LEU A 167 -1.98 -12.73 -10.53
CA LEU A 167 -3.22 -12.00 -10.40
C LEU A 167 -3.45 -11.59 -8.94
N THR A 168 -3.58 -10.29 -8.71
CA THR A 168 -3.88 -9.69 -7.41
C THR A 168 -5.31 -9.16 -7.42
N LEU A 169 -6.08 -9.47 -6.38
CA LEU A 169 -7.39 -8.87 -6.15
C LEU A 169 -7.31 -7.78 -5.08
N SER A 170 -8.02 -6.67 -5.28
CA SER A 170 -8.20 -5.59 -4.32
C SER A 170 -9.65 -5.09 -4.41
N ILE A 171 -10.58 -5.91 -3.88
CA ILE A 171 -12.04 -5.75 -4.04
C ILE A 171 -12.79 -5.81 -2.70
N GLY A 172 -12.10 -5.44 -1.62
CA GLY A 172 -12.66 -5.29 -0.27
C GLY A 172 -12.92 -6.61 0.46
N GLU A 173 -13.86 -6.57 1.39
CA GLU A 173 -14.19 -7.70 2.27
C GLU A 173 -15.11 -8.70 1.58
N LYS A 174 -14.78 -9.99 1.77
CA LYS A 174 -15.57 -11.13 1.27
C LYS A 174 -15.68 -12.21 2.34
N SER A 175 -16.56 -13.18 2.13
CA SER A 175 -16.60 -14.37 2.99
C SER A 175 -15.36 -15.26 2.76
N TYR A 176 -15.12 -16.18 3.69
CA TYR A 176 -14.06 -17.18 3.55
C TYR A 176 -14.22 -18.00 2.28
N GLU A 177 -15.46 -18.42 1.98
CA GLU A 177 -15.82 -19.22 0.82
C GLU A 177 -15.55 -18.47 -0.49
N SER A 178 -15.88 -17.17 -0.54
CA SER A 178 -15.57 -16.33 -1.71
C SER A 178 -14.06 -16.21 -1.91
N TYR A 179 -13.29 -15.95 -0.86
CA TYR A 179 -11.83 -15.93 -0.93
C TYR A 179 -11.26 -17.26 -1.43
N GLN A 180 -11.77 -18.38 -0.88
CA GLN A 180 -11.34 -19.72 -1.28
C GLN A 180 -11.66 -20.00 -2.74
N ALA A 181 -12.85 -19.61 -3.22
CA ALA A 181 -13.27 -19.78 -4.61
C ALA A 181 -12.35 -19.01 -5.57
N TYR A 182 -12.00 -17.74 -5.23
CA TYR A 182 -11.11 -16.94 -6.06
C TYR A 182 -9.67 -17.48 -6.07
N TYR A 183 -9.20 -18.00 -4.94
CA TYR A 183 -7.90 -18.66 -4.85
C TYR A 183 -7.84 -19.90 -5.73
N ASN A 184 -8.86 -20.75 -5.65
CA ASN A 184 -8.97 -21.96 -6.47
C ASN A 184 -9.08 -21.64 -7.96
N ALA A 185 -9.72 -20.52 -8.34
CA ALA A 185 -9.78 -20.02 -9.71
C ALA A 185 -8.43 -19.47 -10.22
N GLY A 186 -7.44 -19.28 -9.34
CA GLY A 186 -6.07 -18.90 -9.69
C GLY A 186 -5.62 -17.50 -9.27
N ALA A 187 -6.36 -16.80 -8.40
CA ALA A 187 -5.88 -15.56 -7.83
C ALA A 187 -4.71 -15.82 -6.88
N ASP A 188 -3.56 -15.21 -7.15
CA ASP A 188 -2.31 -15.47 -6.41
C ASP A 188 -2.20 -14.60 -5.15
N ARG A 189 -2.73 -13.37 -5.21
CA ARG A 189 -2.53 -12.34 -4.17
C ARG A 189 -3.83 -11.62 -3.87
N TYR A 190 -3.94 -11.15 -2.64
CA TYR A 190 -5.06 -10.30 -2.22
C TYR A 190 -4.55 -9.11 -1.42
N LEU A 191 -4.92 -7.90 -1.83
CA LEU A 191 -4.62 -6.66 -1.09
C LEU A 191 -5.89 -6.18 -0.40
N LEU A 192 -5.83 -6.18 0.93
CA LEU A 192 -6.88 -5.63 1.80
C LEU A 192 -6.23 -4.75 2.88
N ARG A 193 -6.27 -3.44 2.71
CA ARG A 193 -5.71 -2.52 3.71
C ARG A 193 -6.57 -2.58 4.97
N HIS A 194 -5.91 -2.72 6.14
CA HIS A 194 -6.61 -2.66 7.42
C HIS A 194 -7.01 -1.23 7.80
N GLU A 195 -6.43 -0.23 7.15
CA GLU A 195 -6.62 1.23 7.27
C GLU A 195 -6.19 1.81 8.62
N THR A 196 -6.45 1.15 9.71
CA THR A 196 -5.95 1.34 11.07
C THR A 196 -6.31 0.12 11.90
N PHE A 197 -5.44 -0.27 12.85
CA PHE A 197 -5.68 -1.41 13.73
C PHE A 197 -6.66 -1.07 14.86
N ASP A 198 -6.56 0.14 15.42
CA ASP A 198 -7.39 0.57 16.53
C ASP A 198 -8.86 0.69 16.13
N SER A 199 -9.74 0.04 16.90
CA SER A 199 -11.18 -0.03 16.61
C SER A 199 -11.89 1.30 16.77
N LYS A 200 -11.44 2.17 17.69
CA LYS A 200 -12.04 3.49 17.91
C LYS A 200 -11.66 4.45 16.79
N HIS A 201 -10.41 4.40 16.34
CA HIS A 201 -9.96 5.17 15.19
C HIS A 201 -10.65 4.67 13.91
N TYR A 202 -10.75 3.35 13.71
CA TYR A 202 -11.46 2.74 12.58
C TYR A 202 -12.93 3.22 12.49
N ALA A 203 -13.63 3.27 13.63
CA ALA A 203 -15.02 3.76 13.71
C ALA A 203 -15.15 5.25 13.35
N LYS A 204 -14.11 6.07 13.53
CA LYS A 204 -14.10 7.47 13.08
C LYS A 204 -13.93 7.62 11.57
N LEU A 205 -13.36 6.62 10.89
CA LEU A 205 -13.09 6.62 9.45
C LEU A 205 -14.19 5.94 8.63
N HIS A 206 -15.01 5.10 9.26
CA HIS A 206 -15.95 4.21 8.58
C HIS A 206 -17.36 4.30 9.17
N PRO A 207 -18.40 3.93 8.38
CA PRO A 207 -19.75 3.83 8.89
C PRO A 207 -19.87 2.65 9.89
N PRO A 208 -20.86 2.66 10.81
CA PRO A 208 -21.04 1.63 11.83
C PRO A 208 -21.21 0.19 11.33
N SER A 209 -21.55 0.03 10.03
CA SER A 209 -21.67 -1.30 9.40
C SER A 209 -20.31 -1.96 9.09
N LEU A 210 -19.20 -1.23 9.23
CA LEU A 210 -17.84 -1.74 9.04
C LEU A 210 -17.09 -1.74 10.38
N THR A 211 -16.39 -2.82 10.67
CA THR A 211 -15.63 -2.96 11.92
C THR A 211 -14.17 -3.34 11.65
N ALA A 212 -13.26 -2.86 12.50
CA ALA A 212 -11.86 -3.24 12.43
C ALA A 212 -11.67 -4.76 12.61
N GLY A 213 -12.45 -5.37 13.51
CA GLY A 213 -12.39 -6.81 13.77
C GLY A 213 -12.69 -7.65 12.53
N ASN A 214 -13.77 -7.34 11.79
CA ASN A 214 -14.09 -8.05 10.55
C ASN A 214 -13.00 -7.86 9.48
N ARG A 215 -12.45 -6.65 9.37
CA ARG A 215 -11.35 -6.36 8.45
C ARG A 215 -10.10 -7.18 8.76
N GLN A 216 -9.76 -7.29 10.03
CA GLN A 216 -8.62 -8.08 10.50
C GLN A 216 -8.86 -9.58 10.29
N GLU A 217 -10.07 -10.07 10.57
CA GLU A 217 -10.44 -11.47 10.33
C GLU A 217 -10.34 -11.84 8.83
N CYS A 218 -10.79 -10.97 7.95
CA CYS A 218 -10.60 -11.15 6.51
C CYS A 218 -9.12 -11.33 6.14
N LEU A 219 -8.19 -10.55 6.72
CA LEU A 219 -6.77 -10.69 6.47
C LEU A 219 -6.21 -12.03 6.96
N TRP A 220 -6.66 -12.50 8.13
CA TRP A 220 -6.28 -13.81 8.63
C TRP A 220 -6.86 -14.95 7.78
N ASN A 221 -8.08 -14.81 7.29
CA ASN A 221 -8.70 -15.77 6.37
C ASN A 221 -7.91 -15.88 5.07
N LEU A 222 -7.51 -14.76 4.47
CA LEU A 222 -6.67 -14.75 3.28
C LEU A 222 -5.34 -15.47 3.52
N LYS A 223 -4.72 -15.27 4.69
CA LYS A 223 -3.48 -15.94 5.04
C LYS A 223 -3.65 -17.45 5.24
N ARG A 224 -4.74 -17.89 5.89
CA ARG A 224 -5.07 -19.33 6.06
C ARG A 224 -5.28 -20.04 4.73
N ILE A 225 -5.92 -19.36 3.75
CA ILE A 225 -6.14 -19.90 2.41
C ILE A 225 -4.84 -20.07 1.64
N GLY A 226 -3.81 -19.27 1.93
CA GLY A 226 -2.49 -19.36 1.28
C GLY A 226 -2.19 -18.24 0.27
N TYR A 227 -2.96 -17.16 0.26
CA TYR A 227 -2.63 -15.99 -0.54
C TYR A 227 -1.29 -15.36 -0.16
N GLN A 228 -0.60 -14.75 -1.13
CA GLN A 228 0.33 -13.68 -0.81
C GLN A 228 -0.49 -12.47 -0.36
N VAL A 229 -0.57 -12.28 0.97
CA VAL A 229 -1.44 -11.27 1.57
C VAL A 229 -0.79 -9.90 1.50
N GLY A 230 -1.58 -8.91 1.09
CA GLY A 230 -1.24 -7.49 1.18
C GLY A 230 -2.12 -6.79 2.19
N THR A 231 -1.53 -5.95 3.02
CA THR A 231 -2.23 -5.06 3.94
C THR A 231 -1.68 -3.63 3.87
N GLY A 232 -2.08 -2.75 4.77
CA GLY A 232 -1.59 -1.37 4.87
C GLY A 232 -2.59 -0.43 5.52
N PHE A 233 -2.20 0.81 5.61
CA PHE A 233 -2.99 1.87 6.24
C PHE A 233 -2.80 3.21 5.52
N MET A 234 -3.66 4.20 5.82
CA MET A 234 -3.47 5.57 5.39
C MET A 234 -2.54 6.30 6.37
N VAL A 235 -1.61 7.09 5.84
CA VAL A 235 -0.68 7.90 6.63
C VAL A 235 -1.22 9.32 6.77
N GLY A 236 -1.34 9.81 8.00
CA GLY A 236 -1.90 11.14 8.28
C GLY A 236 -3.41 11.22 8.05
N SER A 237 -4.14 10.10 8.24
CA SER A 237 -5.59 10.12 8.24
C SER A 237 -6.13 10.94 9.42
N PRO A 238 -7.34 11.52 9.34
CA PRO A 238 -7.92 12.28 10.44
C PRO A 238 -7.84 11.51 11.77
N PHE A 239 -7.47 12.20 12.85
CA PHE A 239 -7.32 11.66 14.22
C PHE A 239 -6.18 10.65 14.43
N GLN A 240 -5.31 10.42 13.45
CA GLN A 240 -4.18 9.49 13.59
C GLN A 240 -3.09 10.11 14.48
N THR A 241 -2.54 9.30 15.40
CA THR A 241 -1.43 9.69 16.31
C THR A 241 -0.26 8.72 16.15
N PRO A 242 0.94 9.05 16.68
CA PRO A 242 2.07 8.12 16.68
C PRO A 242 1.77 6.78 17.36
N GLU A 243 0.96 6.77 18.43
CA GLU A 243 0.56 5.55 19.15
C GLU A 243 -0.32 4.65 18.27
N LEU A 244 -1.24 5.22 17.50
CA LEU A 244 -2.08 4.48 16.55
C LEU A 244 -1.23 3.90 15.40
N LEU A 245 -0.25 4.65 14.90
CA LEU A 245 0.71 4.15 13.93
C LEU A 245 1.58 3.02 14.50
N ALA A 246 1.97 3.11 15.77
CA ALA A 246 2.69 2.03 16.46
C ALA A 246 1.86 0.74 16.52
N GLU A 247 0.56 0.82 16.77
CA GLU A 247 -0.36 -0.32 16.73
C GLU A 247 -0.48 -0.91 15.32
N ASP A 248 -0.52 -0.07 14.28
CA ASP A 248 -0.51 -0.51 12.88
C ASP A 248 0.79 -1.28 12.56
N MET A 249 1.95 -0.79 13.03
CA MET A 249 3.24 -1.47 12.86
C MET A 249 3.28 -2.83 13.58
N LEU A 250 2.79 -2.91 14.82
CA LEU A 250 2.69 -4.16 15.57
C LEU A 250 1.74 -5.17 14.91
N PHE A 251 0.62 -4.71 14.38
CA PHE A 251 -0.29 -5.57 13.62
C PHE A 251 0.38 -6.14 12.36
N ILE A 252 1.08 -5.32 11.59
CA ILE A 252 1.84 -5.74 10.40
C ILE A 252 2.95 -6.73 10.81
N GLN A 253 3.66 -6.46 11.91
CA GLN A 253 4.67 -7.35 12.45
C GLN A 253 4.07 -8.73 12.80
N LYS A 254 2.89 -8.78 13.43
CA LYS A 254 2.19 -10.02 13.76
C LYS A 254 1.64 -10.73 12.51
N LEU A 255 1.05 -9.99 11.58
CA LEU A 255 0.46 -10.54 10.36
C LEU A 255 1.51 -11.11 9.40
N GLN A 256 2.74 -10.55 9.36
CA GLN A 256 3.81 -10.93 8.41
C GLN A 256 3.29 -11.00 6.95
N PRO A 257 2.77 -9.89 6.40
CA PRO A 257 2.21 -9.88 5.05
C PRO A 257 3.32 -9.85 3.99
N GLN A 258 3.07 -10.39 2.81
CA GLN A 258 3.96 -10.34 1.66
C GLN A 258 4.00 -8.97 0.97
N MET A 259 2.98 -8.15 1.20
CA MET A 259 2.87 -6.78 0.68
C MET A 259 2.40 -5.83 1.76
N VAL A 260 2.94 -4.59 1.79
CA VAL A 260 2.39 -3.52 2.63
C VAL A 260 2.25 -2.25 1.79
N GLY A 261 1.00 -1.84 1.57
CA GLY A 261 0.66 -0.65 0.81
C GLY A 261 0.25 0.51 1.71
N ILE A 262 1.17 1.43 1.99
CA ILE A 262 0.87 2.68 2.68
C ILE A 262 0.97 3.87 1.72
N GLY A 263 0.24 4.91 2.03
CA GLY A 263 0.28 6.17 1.28
C GLY A 263 -0.38 7.28 2.07
N PRO A 264 -0.06 8.55 1.76
CA PRO A 264 -0.66 9.68 2.44
C PRO A 264 -2.18 9.68 2.25
N PHE A 265 -2.90 10.04 3.30
CA PHE A 265 -4.29 10.46 3.18
C PHE A 265 -4.34 11.71 2.29
N ILE A 266 -5.24 11.73 1.34
CA ILE A 266 -5.55 12.90 0.52
C ILE A 266 -7.07 13.06 0.55
N PRO A 267 -7.62 14.22 0.94
CA PRO A 267 -9.05 14.42 0.99
C PRO A 267 -9.68 14.36 -0.40
N HIS A 268 -10.97 14.06 -0.45
CA HIS A 268 -11.81 14.21 -1.64
C HIS A 268 -12.94 15.19 -1.33
N HIS A 269 -13.19 16.14 -2.22
CA HIS A 269 -14.16 17.24 -2.02
C HIS A 269 -15.60 16.78 -1.73
N ASP A 270 -16.01 15.60 -2.19
CA ASP A 270 -17.34 15.02 -1.98
C ASP A 270 -17.37 14.02 -0.78
N THR A 271 -16.51 14.18 0.19
CA THR A 271 -16.47 13.31 1.36
C THR A 271 -16.63 14.08 2.66
N PRO A 272 -17.04 13.43 3.76
CA PRO A 272 -17.03 14.06 5.08
C PRO A 272 -15.70 14.68 5.49
N PHE A 273 -14.57 14.15 5.00
CA PHE A 273 -13.23 14.63 5.29
C PHE A 273 -12.65 15.60 4.24
N ALA A 274 -13.50 16.23 3.45
CA ALA A 274 -13.09 17.17 2.40
C ALA A 274 -12.20 18.34 2.90
N LYS A 275 -12.32 18.71 4.19
CA LYS A 275 -11.58 19.82 4.80
C LYS A 275 -10.44 19.38 5.71
N GLU A 276 -10.25 18.08 5.87
CA GLU A 276 -9.17 17.53 6.69
C GLU A 276 -7.81 17.71 5.99
N PRO A 277 -6.74 17.99 6.74
CA PRO A 277 -5.42 18.12 6.13
C PRO A 277 -4.96 16.80 5.52
N ALA A 278 -4.22 16.88 4.41
CA ALA A 278 -3.59 15.72 3.80
C ALA A 278 -2.45 15.19 4.68
N GLY A 279 -2.18 13.90 4.61
CA GLY A 279 -0.99 13.28 5.17
C GLY A 279 0.29 13.77 4.48
N THR A 280 1.43 13.72 5.19
CA THR A 280 2.68 14.29 4.70
C THR A 280 3.53 13.30 3.91
N LEU A 281 4.30 13.80 2.97
CA LEU A 281 5.34 13.05 2.26
C LEU A 281 6.36 12.49 3.24
N GLU A 282 6.84 13.35 4.15
CA GLU A 282 7.87 13.06 5.12
C GLU A 282 7.53 11.85 5.99
N LEU A 283 6.37 11.87 6.67
CA LEU A 283 5.94 10.76 7.51
C LEU A 283 5.74 9.47 6.69
N THR A 284 5.20 9.59 5.49
CA THR A 284 4.99 8.42 4.62
C THR A 284 6.31 7.76 4.22
N LEU A 285 7.33 8.56 3.85
CA LEU A 285 8.65 8.05 3.52
C LEU A 285 9.33 7.41 4.73
N PHE A 286 9.23 8.05 5.91
CA PHE A 286 9.78 7.52 7.14
C PHE A 286 9.20 6.15 7.48
N LEU A 287 7.87 6.01 7.44
CA LEU A 287 7.19 4.73 7.66
C LEU A 287 7.54 3.67 6.61
N LEU A 288 7.75 4.04 5.34
CA LEU A 288 8.24 3.10 4.31
C LEU A 288 9.63 2.56 4.67
N GLY A 289 10.55 3.42 5.14
CA GLY A 289 11.86 3.01 5.60
C GLY A 289 11.79 2.04 6.79
N LEU A 290 10.95 2.36 7.79
CA LEU A 290 10.74 1.50 8.96
C LEU A 290 10.16 0.13 8.57
N LEU A 291 9.17 0.11 7.67
CA LEU A 291 8.60 -1.14 7.13
C LEU A 291 9.64 -1.99 6.41
N ARG A 292 10.57 -1.37 5.67
CA ARG A 292 11.66 -2.09 5.01
C ARG A 292 12.63 -2.71 6.02
N LEU A 293 12.94 -2.02 7.12
CA LEU A 293 13.79 -2.60 8.17
C LEU A 293 13.08 -3.73 8.91
N MET A 294 11.81 -3.56 9.24
CA MET A 294 11.01 -4.58 9.93
C MET A 294 10.81 -5.84 9.08
N LEU A 295 10.50 -5.67 7.79
CA LEU A 295 10.18 -6.73 6.85
C LEU A 295 11.07 -6.62 5.59
N PRO A 296 12.31 -7.10 5.61
CA PRO A 296 13.28 -6.89 4.53
C PRO A 296 12.84 -7.45 3.16
N LYS A 297 12.03 -8.51 3.18
CA LYS A 297 11.55 -9.22 1.98
C LYS A 297 10.15 -8.79 1.53
N VAL A 298 9.53 -7.81 2.21
CA VAL A 298 8.18 -7.35 1.86
C VAL A 298 8.17 -6.58 0.54
N LEU A 299 7.07 -6.67 -0.19
CA LEU A 299 6.83 -5.84 -1.38
C LEU A 299 6.18 -4.52 -0.93
N LEU A 300 6.87 -3.40 -1.16
CA LEU A 300 6.43 -2.06 -0.78
C LEU A 300 6.19 -1.21 -2.04
N PRO A 301 4.96 -0.77 -2.33
CA PRO A 301 4.70 0.13 -3.44
C PRO A 301 5.05 1.58 -3.09
N ALA A 302 5.72 2.27 -4.02
CA ALA A 302 5.68 3.71 -4.11
C ALA A 302 4.35 4.09 -4.77
N THR A 303 3.36 4.47 -3.94
CA THR A 303 1.96 4.60 -4.36
C THR A 303 1.70 5.79 -5.27
N THR A 304 0.58 5.76 -6.01
CA THR A 304 0.11 6.90 -6.79
C THR A 304 -0.13 8.13 -5.91
N ALA A 305 -0.59 7.95 -4.67
CA ALA A 305 -0.80 9.03 -3.72
C ALA A 305 0.51 9.79 -3.39
N LEU A 306 1.65 9.10 -3.27
CA LEU A 306 2.96 9.78 -3.12
C LEU A 306 3.27 10.67 -4.32
N GLY A 307 3.04 10.16 -5.54
CA GLY A 307 3.21 10.96 -6.78
C GLY A 307 2.21 12.11 -6.88
N THR A 308 1.03 12.00 -6.27
CA THR A 308 0.02 13.05 -6.26
C THR A 308 0.42 14.22 -5.35
N ILE A 309 0.96 13.93 -4.14
CA ILE A 309 1.35 15.00 -3.21
C ILE A 309 2.72 15.63 -3.54
N HIS A 310 3.54 14.95 -4.33
CA HIS A 310 4.86 15.46 -4.70
C HIS A 310 5.30 14.94 -6.08
N PRO A 311 5.79 15.81 -7.00
CA PRO A 311 6.18 15.41 -8.37
C PRO A 311 7.20 14.28 -8.46
N LYS A 312 8.11 14.18 -7.47
CA LYS A 312 9.10 13.09 -7.32
C LYS A 312 8.73 12.09 -6.23
N GLY A 313 7.45 12.02 -5.83
CA GLY A 313 7.02 11.18 -4.71
C GLY A 313 7.29 9.70 -4.91
N ARG A 314 7.19 9.21 -6.15
CA ARG A 314 7.51 7.81 -6.49
C ARG A 314 9.00 7.50 -6.35
N GLU A 315 9.86 8.36 -6.91
CA GLU A 315 11.32 8.22 -6.81
C GLU A 315 11.77 8.29 -5.35
N LEU A 316 11.24 9.23 -4.58
CA LEU A 316 11.53 9.35 -3.16
C LEU A 316 11.06 8.12 -2.37
N GLY A 317 9.89 7.56 -2.70
CA GLY A 317 9.40 6.31 -2.13
C GLY A 317 10.35 5.12 -2.40
N ILE A 318 10.87 5.01 -3.62
CA ILE A 318 11.88 3.98 -3.98
C ILE A 318 13.17 4.20 -3.16
N LEU A 319 13.64 5.43 -3.06
CA LEU A 319 14.84 5.78 -2.26
C LEU A 319 14.64 5.57 -0.76
N ALA A 320 13.39 5.60 -0.27
CA ALA A 320 13.03 5.27 1.10
C ALA A 320 12.85 3.76 1.37
N GLY A 321 13.00 2.89 0.35
CA GLY A 321 12.94 1.44 0.52
C GLY A 321 11.82 0.71 -0.24
N ALA A 322 10.95 1.41 -0.97
CA ALA A 322 9.95 0.77 -1.83
C ALA A 322 10.61 0.06 -3.05
N ASN A 323 9.92 -0.91 -3.62
CA ASN A 323 10.40 -1.72 -4.75
C ASN A 323 9.32 -2.09 -5.77
N VAL A 324 8.14 -1.52 -5.65
CA VAL A 324 7.00 -1.77 -6.55
C VAL A 324 6.40 -0.45 -7.01
N VAL A 325 5.98 -0.38 -8.27
CA VAL A 325 5.17 0.72 -8.82
C VAL A 325 3.96 0.13 -9.56
N MET A 326 2.84 0.84 -9.55
CA MET A 326 1.58 0.36 -10.13
C MET A 326 1.07 1.32 -11.21
N PRO A 327 1.57 1.23 -12.46
CA PRO A 327 0.99 1.95 -13.59
C PRO A 327 -0.45 1.50 -13.89
N ASN A 328 -1.28 2.44 -14.31
CA ASN A 328 -2.69 2.20 -14.62
C ASN A 328 -2.85 1.63 -16.03
N LEU A 329 -3.50 0.46 -16.16
CA LEU A 329 -3.84 -0.18 -17.42
C LEU A 329 -5.32 -0.02 -17.82
N SER A 330 -6.16 0.56 -16.95
CA SER A 330 -7.57 0.79 -17.27
C SER A 330 -7.70 1.67 -18.53
N PRO A 331 -8.78 1.55 -19.31
CA PRO A 331 -9.01 2.42 -20.44
C PRO A 331 -9.00 3.90 -20.02
N ALA A 332 -8.32 4.77 -20.79
CA ALA A 332 -8.17 6.19 -20.47
C ALA A 332 -9.53 6.88 -20.18
N LYS A 333 -10.57 6.50 -20.94
CA LYS A 333 -11.93 7.04 -20.82
C LYS A 333 -12.58 6.92 -19.44
N VAL A 334 -12.13 5.96 -18.57
CA VAL A 334 -12.73 5.74 -17.25
C VAL A 334 -11.78 6.07 -16.09
N ARG A 335 -10.50 6.36 -16.35
CA ARG A 335 -9.53 6.63 -15.28
C ARG A 335 -9.89 7.87 -14.46
N GLY A 336 -10.45 8.90 -15.13
CA GLY A 336 -10.95 10.09 -14.48
C GLY A 336 -12.18 9.87 -13.60
N ASP A 337 -12.88 8.74 -13.74
CA ASP A 337 -14.06 8.38 -12.94
C ASP A 337 -13.69 7.53 -11.70
N TYR A 338 -12.45 7.03 -11.59
CA TYR A 338 -11.98 6.30 -10.42
C TYR A 338 -11.18 7.21 -9.48
N LEU A 339 -11.87 8.13 -8.84
CA LEU A 339 -11.26 9.11 -7.94
C LEU A 339 -11.53 8.73 -6.48
N LEU A 340 -10.55 8.11 -5.84
CA LEU A 340 -10.57 7.83 -4.40
C LEU A 340 -10.32 9.10 -3.59
N TYR A 341 -9.54 10.03 -4.15
CA TYR A 341 -9.11 11.31 -3.57
C TYR A 341 -8.87 12.33 -4.69
N ASP A 342 -8.79 13.62 -4.33
CA ASP A 342 -8.60 14.71 -5.30
C ASP A 342 -7.20 14.72 -5.93
N ASN A 343 -7.12 15.31 -7.11
CA ASN A 343 -5.87 15.52 -7.88
C ASN A 343 -5.09 14.23 -8.21
N LYS A 344 -5.76 13.07 -8.24
CA LYS A 344 -5.13 11.80 -8.61
C LYS A 344 -4.42 11.91 -9.96
N ILE A 345 -3.13 11.58 -9.97
CA ILE A 345 -2.31 11.58 -11.20
C ILE A 345 -2.53 10.32 -12.06
N CYS A 346 -2.02 10.33 -13.29
CA CYS A 346 -2.08 9.22 -14.27
C CYS A 346 -3.51 8.90 -14.72
N THR A 347 -4.30 9.93 -14.95
CA THR A 347 -5.69 9.79 -15.41
C THR A 347 -5.84 9.87 -16.94
N ASN A 348 -4.92 10.52 -17.65
CA ASN A 348 -5.04 10.79 -19.09
C ASN A 348 -3.93 10.20 -19.97
N GLU A 349 -2.84 9.67 -19.37
CA GLU A 349 -1.67 9.18 -20.13
C GLU A 349 -1.93 7.76 -20.65
N GLU A 350 -1.43 7.42 -21.83
CA GLU A 350 -1.45 6.04 -22.33
C GLU A 350 -0.52 5.12 -21.53
N ALA A 351 -0.88 3.82 -21.46
CA ALA A 351 -0.13 2.86 -20.62
C ALA A 351 1.33 2.68 -21.07
N ALA A 352 1.59 2.76 -22.37
CA ALA A 352 2.93 2.67 -22.94
C ALA A 352 3.79 3.89 -22.57
N GLU A 353 3.21 5.09 -22.64
CA GLU A 353 3.87 6.35 -22.26
C GLU A 353 4.19 6.36 -20.76
N CYS A 354 3.23 5.93 -19.92
CA CYS A 354 3.44 5.77 -18.47
C CYS A 354 4.60 4.83 -18.17
N ARG A 355 4.74 3.72 -18.91
CA ARG A 355 5.83 2.78 -18.72
C ARG A 355 7.17 3.39 -19.10
N ALA A 356 7.28 3.98 -20.28
CA ALA A 356 8.54 4.59 -20.77
C ALA A 356 9.01 5.73 -19.84
N LEU A 357 8.06 6.56 -19.36
CA LEU A 357 8.37 7.61 -18.40
C LEU A 357 8.88 7.03 -17.07
N LEU A 358 8.22 5.99 -16.57
CA LEU A 358 8.62 5.32 -15.33
C LEU A 358 10.03 4.72 -15.45
N GLU A 359 10.35 4.05 -16.56
CA GLU A 359 11.70 3.50 -16.83
C GLU A 359 12.75 4.60 -16.76
N LYS A 360 12.51 5.74 -17.39
CA LYS A 360 13.39 6.90 -17.35
C LYS A 360 13.56 7.46 -15.93
N GLN A 361 12.47 7.59 -15.19
CA GLN A 361 12.48 8.07 -13.80
C GLN A 361 13.27 7.13 -12.88
N MET A 362 13.07 5.82 -13.00
CA MET A 362 13.79 4.83 -12.20
C MET A 362 15.28 4.78 -12.56
N ALA A 363 15.63 4.84 -13.85
CA ALA A 363 17.02 4.89 -14.31
C ALA A 363 17.75 6.14 -13.77
N ALA A 364 17.08 7.29 -13.71
CA ALA A 364 17.66 8.54 -13.19
C ALA A 364 18.06 8.46 -11.71
N ILE A 365 17.50 7.52 -10.93
CA ILE A 365 17.84 7.28 -9.52
C ILE A 365 18.64 5.99 -9.32
N GLY A 366 19.11 5.34 -10.39
CA GLY A 366 19.99 4.16 -10.35
C GLY A 366 19.25 2.82 -10.22
N TYR A 367 17.97 2.75 -10.62
CA TYR A 367 17.14 1.54 -10.58
C TYR A 367 16.63 1.17 -11.97
N GLN A 368 16.19 -0.08 -12.12
CA GLN A 368 15.68 -0.60 -13.39
C GLN A 368 14.29 -1.22 -13.22
N VAL A 369 13.42 -0.94 -14.15
CA VAL A 369 12.11 -1.61 -14.26
C VAL A 369 12.32 -2.97 -14.91
N VAL A 370 11.79 -4.04 -14.28
CA VAL A 370 11.98 -5.41 -14.77
C VAL A 370 10.66 -6.06 -15.17
N THR A 371 10.74 -6.89 -16.22
CA THR A 371 9.64 -7.77 -16.64
C THR A 371 9.70 -9.06 -15.84
N ALA A 372 8.99 -9.09 -14.70
CA ALA A 372 8.93 -10.23 -13.79
C ALA A 372 7.60 -10.27 -13.02
N ARG A 373 7.22 -11.45 -12.52
CA ARG A 373 6.06 -11.61 -11.63
C ARG A 373 6.19 -10.77 -10.35
N GLY A 374 7.41 -10.54 -9.88
CA GLY A 374 7.66 -9.80 -8.65
C GLY A 374 6.97 -10.42 -7.45
N ASP A 375 7.14 -11.74 -7.26
CA ASP A 375 6.66 -12.43 -6.06
C ASP A 375 7.49 -12.01 -4.85
N SER A 376 6.86 -12.01 -3.67
CA SER A 376 7.58 -11.78 -2.43
C SER A 376 8.58 -12.90 -2.18
N LYS A 377 9.77 -12.53 -1.68
CA LYS A 377 10.78 -13.49 -1.22
C LYS A 377 10.52 -14.00 0.21
N MET A 378 9.42 -13.56 0.83
CA MET A 378 8.91 -14.16 2.05
C MET A 378 8.25 -15.50 1.72
N GLN A 379 8.47 -16.51 2.56
CA GLN A 379 7.76 -17.77 2.43
C GLN A 379 6.26 -17.53 2.73
N THR A 380 5.40 -18.15 1.95
CA THR A 380 3.96 -18.17 2.24
C THR A 380 3.76 -19.23 3.32
N HIS A 381 3.56 -18.82 4.56
CA HIS A 381 3.25 -19.74 5.65
C HIS A 381 1.74 -19.96 5.65
N VAL A 382 1.29 -21.14 5.30
CA VAL A 382 -0.09 -21.58 5.53
C VAL A 382 -0.19 -21.86 7.03
N LEU A 383 -0.98 -21.08 7.77
CA LEU A 383 -1.15 -21.27 9.21
C LEU A 383 -1.83 -22.62 9.48
N THR A 384 -1.28 -23.42 10.37
CA THR A 384 -1.93 -24.63 10.87
C THR A 384 -3.11 -24.28 11.79
N PHE A 385 -4.04 -25.24 11.98
CA PHE A 385 -5.25 -25.01 12.81
C PHE A 385 -4.90 -24.67 14.28
N GLU A 386 -3.78 -25.17 14.79
CA GLU A 386 -3.28 -24.92 16.16
C GLU A 386 -2.73 -23.50 16.35
N GLU A 387 -2.06 -22.94 15.33
CA GLU A 387 -1.57 -21.57 15.35
C GLU A 387 -2.71 -20.56 15.31
N THR A 388 -3.86 -20.94 14.78
CA THR A 388 -5.07 -20.09 14.70
C THR A 388 -5.82 -19.98 16.02
N THR A 389 -5.81 -21.02 16.86
CA THR A 389 -6.45 -20.98 18.20
C THR A 389 -5.68 -20.10 19.17
N SER A 390 -4.36 -20.06 19.09
CA SER A 390 -3.53 -19.18 19.92
C SER A 390 -3.67 -17.69 19.58
N VAL A 391 -4.02 -17.36 18.32
CA VAL A 391 -4.27 -15.98 17.89
C VAL A 391 -5.62 -15.44 18.41
N ASN A 392 -6.64 -16.30 18.53
CA ASN A 392 -7.96 -15.90 19.02
C ASN A 392 -8.05 -15.76 20.57
N ILE A 393 -7.16 -16.41 21.32
CA ILE A 393 -7.15 -16.35 22.80
C ILE A 393 -6.58 -15.02 23.32
N SER A 394 -5.84 -14.26 22.52
CA SER A 394 -5.28 -12.96 22.90
C SER A 394 -6.24 -11.76 22.70
N HIS A 395 -7.51 -11.98 22.42
CA HIS A 395 -8.51 -10.91 22.29
C HIS A 395 -9.28 -10.59 23.59
N HIS A 396 -8.85 -11.18 24.73
CA HIS A 396 -9.41 -10.90 26.06
C HIS A 396 -8.31 -10.44 27.01
N PHE A 397 -7.70 -9.29 26.76
CA PHE A 397 -7.01 -8.49 27.79
C PHE A 397 -6.95 -7.03 27.33
#